data_405f0104e56c8ee1adcd5d1027a0dd91
#
_entry.id   405f0104e56c8ee1adcd5d1027a0dd91
#
_cell.length_a   1.000
_cell.length_b   1.000
_cell.length_c   1.000
_cell.angle_alpha   90.00
_cell.angle_beta   90.00
_cell.angle_gamma   90.00
#
_symmetry.space_group_name_H-M   'P 1'
#
loop_
_entity.id
_entity.type
_entity.pdbx_description
1 polymer ?
#
loop_
_entity_poly.entity_id
_entity_poly.type
_entity_poly.pdbx_seq_one_letter_code
_entity_poly.pdbx_strand_id
1 'polypeptide(L)'
;MSQFSTLTPMPADALLGLMTAYREDSRDEKFDLGVGVYKNDKGETPVMSAVAKAEALILKSQTTKVYEGPRGNTEYCAAIEGFVFGEGAAATQEGRTLSFTAPGGCGALFLGTGLMSRMGVKTVWVSNPTWPNHPNVVRFMGLDVAEYPYADPETGELDLAAMLAGIEKAERGDGIIIQGPCHNPTGIDL
;
A
#
# COMPACT_ATOMS: atom_id res chain seq x y z
N MET A 1 -39.14 -6.94 6.06
CA MET A 1 -38.08 -6.23 5.28
C MET A 1 -36.75 -6.89 5.58
N SER A 2 -35.90 -7.09 4.58
CA SER A 2 -34.55 -7.66 4.78
C SER A 2 -33.72 -6.72 5.63
N GLN A 3 -32.87 -7.24 6.54
CA GLN A 3 -31.90 -6.44 7.30
C GLN A 3 -30.90 -5.72 6.38
N PHE A 4 -30.75 -6.19 5.15
CA PHE A 4 -29.87 -5.59 4.13
C PHE A 4 -30.50 -4.41 3.38
N SER A 5 -31.79 -4.15 3.56
CA SER A 5 -32.48 -3.06 2.85
C SER A 5 -32.02 -1.65 3.27
N THR A 6 -31.28 -1.55 4.37
CA THR A 6 -30.71 -0.30 4.87
C THR A 6 -29.31 -0.02 4.31
N LEU A 7 -28.70 -1.00 3.61
CA LEU A 7 -27.36 -0.82 3.02
C LEU A 7 -27.46 -0.01 1.72
N THR A 8 -26.66 1.02 1.63
CA THR A 8 -26.49 1.75 0.37
C THR A 8 -25.53 0.97 -0.52
N PRO A 9 -25.88 0.68 -1.78
CA PRO A 9 -24.97 0.06 -2.72
C PRO A 9 -23.69 0.89 -2.85
N MET A 10 -22.54 0.22 -2.82
CA MET A 10 -21.26 0.87 -3.16
C MET A 10 -21.28 1.27 -4.64
N PRO A 11 -20.71 2.44 -5.00
CA PRO A 11 -20.53 2.78 -6.41
C PRO A 11 -19.68 1.72 -7.12
N ALA A 12 -19.93 1.53 -8.41
CA ALA A 12 -19.12 0.62 -9.23
C ALA A 12 -17.65 1.03 -9.17
N ASP A 13 -16.77 0.04 -9.12
CA ASP A 13 -15.33 0.27 -9.14
C ASP A 13 -14.92 0.93 -10.47
N ALA A 14 -14.40 2.15 -10.38
CA ALA A 14 -14.02 2.94 -11.55
C ALA A 14 -12.88 2.28 -12.34
N LEU A 15 -11.98 1.53 -11.67
CA LEU A 15 -10.86 0.84 -12.31
C LEU A 15 -11.34 -0.35 -13.16
N LEU A 16 -12.33 -1.10 -12.68
CA LEU A 16 -12.93 -2.18 -13.48
C LEU A 16 -13.61 -1.64 -14.75
N GLY A 17 -14.21 -0.46 -14.67
CA GLY A 17 -14.77 0.24 -15.82
C GLY A 17 -13.69 0.59 -16.86
N LEU A 18 -12.54 1.11 -16.42
CA LEU A 18 -11.39 1.44 -17.27
C LEU A 18 -10.79 0.20 -17.94
N MET A 19 -10.66 -0.92 -17.23
CA MET A 19 -10.18 -2.19 -17.80
C MET A 19 -11.09 -2.71 -18.89
N THR A 20 -12.40 -2.55 -18.75
CA THR A 20 -13.37 -2.92 -19.76
C THR A 20 -13.27 -2.02 -20.99
N ALA A 21 -13.22 -0.70 -20.78
CA ALA A 21 -13.06 0.27 -21.86
C ALA A 21 -11.74 0.05 -22.63
N TYR A 22 -10.64 -0.25 -21.94
CA TYR A 22 -9.36 -0.59 -22.58
C TYR A 22 -9.48 -1.84 -23.47
N ARG A 23 -10.16 -2.88 -23.00
CA ARG A 23 -10.36 -4.12 -23.80
C ARG A 23 -11.23 -3.88 -25.05
N GLU A 24 -12.24 -3.04 -24.94
CA GLU A 24 -13.18 -2.74 -26.03
C GLU A 24 -12.62 -1.69 -27.00
N ASP A 25 -11.58 -0.95 -26.63
CA ASP A 25 -10.92 -0.01 -27.53
C ASP A 25 -10.21 -0.74 -28.66
N SER A 26 -10.58 -0.44 -29.90
CA SER A 26 -10.04 -1.08 -31.11
C SER A 26 -8.77 -0.42 -31.66
N ARG A 27 -8.27 0.63 -31.03
CA ARG A 27 -7.05 1.31 -31.48
C ARG A 27 -5.82 0.46 -31.19
N ASP A 28 -4.89 0.41 -32.13
CA ASP A 28 -3.61 -0.32 -31.96
C ASP A 28 -2.67 0.38 -30.97
N GLU A 29 -2.65 1.74 -31.03
CA GLU A 29 -1.88 2.58 -30.11
C GLU A 29 -2.68 2.87 -28.83
N LYS A 30 -2.59 2.02 -27.84
CA LYS A 30 -3.22 2.17 -26.54
C LYS A 30 -2.35 1.59 -25.43
N PHE A 31 -2.39 2.24 -24.28
CA PHE A 31 -1.64 1.82 -23.09
C PHE A 31 -2.60 1.61 -21.93
N ASP A 32 -2.45 0.46 -21.25
CA ASP A 32 -3.21 0.16 -20.02
C ASP A 32 -2.44 0.67 -18.81
N LEU A 33 -2.92 1.77 -18.26
CA LEU A 33 -2.42 2.38 -17.03
C LEU A 33 -3.41 2.23 -15.87
N GLY A 34 -4.45 1.41 -16.04
CA GLY A 34 -5.51 1.26 -15.04
C GLY A 34 -5.08 0.50 -13.79
N VAL A 35 -4.16 -0.45 -13.91
CA VAL A 35 -3.66 -1.25 -12.79
C VAL A 35 -2.14 -1.21 -12.74
N GLY A 36 -1.60 -0.89 -11.56
CA GLY A 36 -0.16 -0.86 -11.31
C GLY A 36 0.42 -2.27 -11.18
N VAL A 37 0.74 -2.89 -12.31
CA VAL A 37 1.49 -4.14 -12.40
C VAL A 37 2.69 -3.95 -13.31
N TYR A 38 3.80 -4.64 -13.00
CA TYR A 38 4.95 -4.67 -13.91
C TYR A 38 4.57 -5.29 -15.25
N LYS A 39 4.93 -4.64 -16.35
CA LYS A 39 4.82 -5.15 -17.70
C LYS A 39 6.18 -5.07 -18.39
N ASN A 40 6.54 -6.12 -19.12
CA ASN A 40 7.73 -6.12 -19.97
C ASN A 40 7.46 -5.34 -21.28
N ASP A 41 8.47 -5.23 -22.15
CA ASP A 41 8.38 -4.52 -23.44
C ASP A 41 7.32 -5.09 -24.40
N LYS A 42 6.82 -6.30 -24.12
CA LYS A 42 5.73 -6.93 -24.89
C LYS A 42 4.35 -6.71 -24.25
N GLY A 43 4.28 -5.96 -23.13
CA GLY A 43 3.04 -5.75 -22.38
C GLY A 43 2.60 -6.94 -21.52
N GLU A 44 3.45 -7.96 -21.35
CA GLU A 44 3.17 -9.15 -20.55
C GLU A 44 3.58 -8.94 -19.09
N THR A 45 2.88 -9.58 -18.16
CA THR A 45 3.24 -9.65 -16.74
C THR A 45 3.87 -11.00 -16.43
N PRO A 46 5.19 -11.18 -16.60
CA PRO A 46 5.84 -12.46 -16.39
C PRO A 46 5.97 -12.78 -14.90
N VAL A 47 5.94 -14.06 -14.57
CA VAL A 47 6.38 -14.54 -13.26
C VAL A 47 7.89 -14.33 -13.16
N MET A 48 8.34 -13.55 -12.18
CA MET A 48 9.78 -13.32 -11.97
C MET A 48 10.50 -14.63 -11.67
N SER A 49 11.68 -14.83 -12.26
CA SER A 49 12.46 -16.06 -12.09
C SER A 49 12.81 -16.40 -10.64
N ALA A 50 13.01 -15.36 -9.80
CA ALA A 50 13.24 -15.54 -8.37
C ALA A 50 12.00 -16.10 -7.66
N VAL A 51 10.80 -15.62 -8.04
CA VAL A 51 9.53 -16.12 -7.48
C VAL A 51 9.30 -17.57 -7.88
N ALA A 52 9.44 -17.91 -9.15
CA ALA A 52 9.27 -19.30 -9.64
C ALA A 52 10.26 -20.26 -8.93
N LYS A 53 11.50 -19.84 -8.71
CA LYS A 53 12.49 -20.66 -7.96
C LYS A 53 12.08 -20.81 -6.50
N ALA A 54 11.61 -19.74 -5.85
CA ALA A 54 11.16 -19.78 -4.46
C ALA A 54 9.95 -20.69 -4.28
N GLU A 55 8.96 -20.62 -5.17
CA GLU A 55 7.78 -21.50 -5.15
C GLU A 55 8.19 -22.98 -5.27
N ALA A 56 9.10 -23.31 -6.20
CA ALA A 56 9.63 -24.66 -6.35
C ALA A 56 10.38 -25.14 -5.10
N LEU A 57 11.14 -24.28 -4.45
CA LEU A 57 11.82 -24.58 -3.19
C LEU A 57 10.82 -24.84 -2.06
N ILE A 58 9.82 -23.98 -1.90
CA ILE A 58 8.78 -24.11 -0.88
C ILE A 58 8.02 -25.44 -1.08
N LEU A 59 7.59 -25.71 -2.30
CA LEU A 59 6.89 -26.96 -2.63
C LEU A 59 7.70 -28.21 -2.24
N LYS A 60 9.03 -28.15 -2.42
CA LYS A 60 9.94 -29.26 -2.12
C LYS A 60 10.30 -29.39 -0.65
N SER A 61 10.43 -28.26 0.07
CA SER A 61 10.94 -28.23 1.44
C SER A 61 9.84 -28.16 2.51
N GLN A 62 8.66 -27.68 2.17
CA GLN A 62 7.57 -27.52 3.14
C GLN A 62 6.99 -28.88 3.54
N THR A 63 7.13 -29.23 4.80
CA THR A 63 6.67 -30.52 5.35
C THR A 63 5.39 -30.41 6.17
N THR A 64 4.93 -29.20 6.46
CA THR A 64 3.77 -28.95 7.33
C THR A 64 2.94 -27.76 6.87
N LYS A 65 1.67 -27.74 7.23
CA LYS A 65 0.69 -26.65 7.04
C LYS A 65 0.07 -26.24 8.38
N VAL A 66 0.82 -26.36 9.47
CA VAL A 66 0.36 -25.89 10.78
C VAL A 66 0.16 -24.38 10.79
N TYR A 67 -0.64 -23.90 11.73
CA TYR A 67 -0.83 -22.46 11.93
C TYR A 67 0.48 -21.79 12.33
N GLU A 68 0.75 -20.65 11.72
CA GLU A 68 1.81 -19.75 12.16
C GLU A 68 1.35 -18.95 13.38
N GLY A 69 2.32 -18.43 14.14
CA GLY A 69 2.03 -17.57 15.29
C GLY A 69 1.41 -16.22 14.86
N PRO A 70 0.97 -15.38 15.81
CA PRO A 70 0.30 -14.10 15.51
C PRO A 70 1.14 -13.11 14.68
N ARG A 71 2.46 -13.25 14.68
CA ARG A 71 3.35 -12.45 13.84
C ARG A 71 3.45 -12.96 12.40
N GLY A 72 2.93 -14.15 12.12
CA GLY A 72 3.17 -14.85 10.87
C GLY A 72 4.54 -15.51 10.82
N ASN A 73 5.12 -15.66 9.64
CA ASN A 73 6.41 -16.28 9.45
C ASN A 73 7.56 -15.43 9.99
N THR A 74 8.21 -15.86 11.06
CA THR A 74 9.26 -15.09 11.74
C THR A 74 10.56 -15.00 10.95
N GLU A 75 10.89 -15.99 10.12
CA GLU A 75 12.06 -15.97 9.24
C GLU A 75 11.85 -14.94 8.12
N TYR A 76 10.63 -14.89 7.55
CA TYR A 76 10.27 -13.85 6.60
C TYR A 76 10.34 -12.45 7.25
N CYS A 77 9.80 -12.28 8.45
CA CYS A 77 9.85 -11.01 9.17
C CYS A 77 11.29 -10.53 9.37
N ALA A 78 12.20 -11.43 9.80
CA ALA A 78 13.60 -11.09 9.97
C ALA A 78 14.30 -10.72 8.64
N ALA A 79 14.02 -11.47 7.58
CA ALA A 79 14.58 -11.20 6.25
C ALA A 79 14.12 -9.84 5.71
N ILE A 80 12.83 -9.49 5.89
CA ILE A 80 12.28 -8.22 5.42
C ILE A 80 12.81 -7.04 6.25
N GLU A 81 13.02 -7.21 7.54
CA GLU A 81 13.68 -6.19 8.37
C GLU A 81 15.10 -5.89 7.89
N GLY A 82 15.88 -6.93 7.60
CA GLY A 82 17.22 -6.77 7.02
C GLY A 82 17.20 -6.09 5.64
N PHE A 83 16.20 -6.42 4.82
CA PHE A 83 16.04 -5.82 3.50
C PHE A 83 15.63 -4.35 3.57
N VAL A 84 14.70 -3.97 4.44
CA VAL A 84 14.14 -2.61 4.53
C VAL A 84 15.09 -1.65 5.27
N PHE A 85 15.66 -2.09 6.38
CA PHE A 85 16.50 -1.23 7.24
C PHE A 85 18.01 -1.38 6.96
N GLY A 86 18.40 -2.37 6.19
CA GLY A 86 19.79 -2.78 5.98
C GLY A 86 20.25 -3.79 7.02
N GLU A 87 21.14 -4.70 6.58
CA GLU A 87 21.75 -5.68 7.50
C GLU A 87 22.54 -4.96 8.59
N GLY A 88 22.32 -5.33 9.84
CA GLY A 88 23.00 -4.75 10.98
C GLY A 88 22.54 -3.35 11.38
N ALA A 89 21.39 -2.89 10.90
CA ALA A 89 20.82 -1.60 11.27
C ALA A 89 20.66 -1.48 12.80
N ALA A 90 21.11 -0.35 13.36
CA ALA A 90 21.04 -0.10 14.80
C ALA A 90 19.63 -0.25 15.36
N ALA A 91 18.60 0.21 14.62
CA ALA A 91 17.22 0.09 15.03
C ALA A 91 16.79 -1.37 15.27
N THR A 92 17.24 -2.30 14.41
CA THR A 92 16.94 -3.74 14.54
C THR A 92 17.74 -4.37 15.67
N GLN A 93 19.03 -4.04 15.78
CA GLN A 93 19.90 -4.56 16.85
C GLN A 93 19.45 -4.11 18.25
N GLU A 94 18.94 -2.90 18.37
CA GLU A 94 18.41 -2.34 19.62
C GLU A 94 16.97 -2.77 19.93
N GLY A 95 16.36 -3.62 19.09
CA GLY A 95 15.00 -4.11 19.30
C GLY A 95 13.92 -3.03 19.11
N ARG A 96 14.20 -1.98 18.30
CA ARG A 96 13.26 -0.89 17.99
C ARG A 96 12.40 -1.17 16.76
N THR A 97 12.57 -2.33 16.13
CA THR A 97 11.76 -2.80 15.00
C THR A 97 10.92 -4.00 15.38
N LEU A 98 9.77 -4.14 14.78
CA LEU A 98 8.89 -5.30 14.93
C LEU A 98 8.07 -5.49 13.66
N SER A 99 8.22 -6.65 13.04
CA SER A 99 7.54 -6.99 11.78
C SER A 99 6.44 -8.02 11.99
N PHE A 100 5.40 -7.89 11.18
CA PHE A 100 4.28 -8.81 11.09
C PHE A 100 4.00 -9.15 9.64
N THR A 101 3.67 -10.40 9.36
CA THR A 101 3.14 -10.80 8.07
C THR A 101 1.70 -10.35 7.92
N ALA A 102 1.37 -9.75 6.79
CA ALA A 102 0.02 -9.31 6.46
C ALA A 102 -0.37 -9.76 5.04
N PRO A 103 -1.65 -9.95 4.74
CA PRO A 103 -2.11 -10.31 3.39
C PRO A 103 -2.04 -9.10 2.46
N GLY A 104 -0.83 -8.84 1.91
CA GLY A 104 -0.56 -7.74 0.99
C GLY A 104 -0.65 -6.35 1.62
N GLY A 105 -0.51 -5.30 0.78
CA GLY A 105 -0.51 -3.90 1.22
C GLY A 105 -1.83 -3.46 1.87
N CYS A 106 -2.97 -3.98 1.41
CA CYS A 106 -4.26 -3.68 2.03
C CYS A 106 -4.33 -4.20 3.47
N GLY A 107 -3.88 -5.43 3.71
CA GLY A 107 -3.82 -6.00 5.06
C GLY A 107 -2.85 -5.23 5.96
N ALA A 108 -1.68 -4.85 5.44
CA ALA A 108 -0.70 -4.06 6.18
C ALA A 108 -1.26 -2.67 6.56
N LEU A 109 -1.90 -1.99 5.61
CA LEU A 109 -2.55 -0.69 5.84
C LEU A 109 -3.65 -0.80 6.90
N PHE A 110 -4.47 -1.87 6.83
CA PHE A 110 -5.53 -2.12 7.81
C PHE A 110 -4.97 -2.33 9.22
N LEU A 111 -3.90 -3.10 9.36
CA LEU A 111 -3.23 -3.32 10.66
C LEU A 111 -2.59 -2.03 11.18
N GLY A 112 -1.91 -1.28 10.33
CA GLY A 112 -1.25 -0.03 10.72
C GLY A 112 -2.25 1.04 11.17
N THR A 113 -3.30 1.26 10.40
CA THR A 113 -4.36 2.24 10.76
C THR A 113 -5.17 1.76 11.97
N GLY A 114 -5.40 0.45 12.11
CA GLY A 114 -6.01 -0.13 13.31
C GLY A 114 -5.18 0.09 14.57
N LEU A 115 -3.85 0.00 14.45
CA LEU A 115 -2.94 0.34 15.56
C LEU A 115 -3.02 1.83 15.90
N MET A 116 -2.99 2.72 14.91
CA MET A 116 -3.16 4.17 15.10
C MET A 116 -4.46 4.48 15.85
N SER A 117 -5.58 3.87 15.46
CA SER A 117 -6.87 4.02 16.12
C SER A 117 -6.80 3.60 17.61
N ARG A 118 -6.16 2.46 17.91
CA ARG A 118 -5.97 2.00 19.30
C ARG A 118 -5.03 2.88 20.13
N MET A 119 -4.09 3.56 19.48
CA MET A 119 -3.21 4.53 20.12
C MET A 119 -3.90 5.88 20.39
N GLY A 120 -5.14 6.05 19.95
CA GLY A 120 -5.92 7.27 20.18
C GLY A 120 -5.70 8.35 19.13
N VAL A 121 -5.02 8.04 18.03
CA VAL A 121 -4.94 8.93 16.86
C VAL A 121 -6.35 9.30 16.42
N LYS A 122 -6.55 10.55 16.05
CA LYS A 122 -7.84 11.06 15.56
C LYS A 122 -7.80 11.33 14.06
N THR A 123 -6.75 11.97 13.61
CA THR A 123 -6.56 12.39 12.22
C THR A 123 -5.37 11.67 11.61
N VAL A 124 -5.53 11.20 10.39
CA VAL A 124 -4.42 10.64 9.60
C VAL A 124 -4.25 11.44 8.32
N TRP A 125 -3.06 11.95 8.14
CA TRP A 125 -2.68 12.74 6.97
C TRP A 125 -2.21 11.82 5.85
N VAL A 126 -2.72 12.07 4.63
CA VAL A 126 -2.36 11.34 3.41
C VAL A 126 -1.90 12.32 2.33
N SER A 127 -1.10 11.87 1.39
CA SER A 127 -0.70 12.70 0.25
C SER A 127 -1.89 13.03 -0.66
N ASN A 128 -1.82 14.17 -1.35
CA ASN A 128 -2.74 14.50 -2.42
C ASN A 128 -1.93 14.76 -3.71
N PRO A 129 -2.09 13.91 -4.77
CA PRO A 129 -2.92 12.71 -4.81
C PRO A 129 -2.40 11.54 -3.96
N THR A 130 -3.23 10.52 -3.74
CA THR A 130 -2.86 9.29 -3.05
C THR A 130 -3.63 8.08 -3.58
N TRP A 131 -3.20 6.89 -3.24
CA TRP A 131 -3.96 5.66 -3.52
C TRP A 131 -5.32 5.70 -2.80
N PRO A 132 -6.45 5.51 -3.52
CA PRO A 132 -7.79 5.67 -2.93
C PRO A 132 -8.06 4.81 -1.70
N ASN A 133 -7.34 3.69 -1.53
CA ASN A 133 -7.50 2.86 -0.34
C ASN A 133 -6.93 3.50 0.93
N HIS A 134 -5.97 4.43 0.85
CA HIS A 134 -5.49 5.12 2.05
C HIS A 134 -6.62 5.82 2.80
N PRO A 135 -7.34 6.80 2.21
CA PRO A 135 -8.43 7.46 2.90
C PRO A 135 -9.60 6.51 3.22
N ASN A 136 -9.86 5.50 2.40
CA ASN A 136 -10.95 4.56 2.63
C ASN A 136 -10.71 3.71 3.88
N VAL A 137 -9.51 3.17 4.05
CA VAL A 137 -9.19 2.36 5.24
C VAL A 137 -9.09 3.22 6.49
N VAL A 138 -8.54 4.44 6.40
CA VAL A 138 -8.52 5.39 7.52
C VAL A 138 -9.93 5.67 8.02
N ARG A 139 -10.86 6.03 7.12
CA ARG A 139 -12.28 6.28 7.48
C ARG A 139 -12.97 5.02 8.01
N PHE A 140 -12.65 3.85 7.45
CA PHE A 140 -13.21 2.58 7.93
C PHE A 140 -12.81 2.30 9.39
N MET A 141 -11.62 2.73 9.81
CA MET A 141 -11.16 2.64 11.21
C MET A 141 -11.75 3.71 12.13
N GLY A 142 -12.65 4.55 11.62
CA GLY A 142 -13.27 5.62 12.39
C GLY A 142 -12.34 6.81 12.64
N LEU A 143 -11.32 7.00 11.79
CA LEU A 143 -10.38 8.10 11.87
C LEU A 143 -10.71 9.18 10.82
N ASP A 144 -10.40 10.42 11.13
CA ASP A 144 -10.50 11.54 10.21
C ASP A 144 -9.32 11.52 9.22
N VAL A 145 -9.58 12.02 8.01
CA VAL A 145 -8.56 12.14 6.94
C VAL A 145 -8.26 13.61 6.70
N ALA A 146 -7.00 13.97 6.77
CA ALA A 146 -6.48 15.24 6.27
C ALA A 146 -5.49 14.98 5.12
N GLU A 147 -5.22 15.99 4.31
CA GLU A 147 -4.39 15.86 3.13
C GLU A 147 -3.22 16.85 3.16
N TYR A 148 -2.07 16.41 2.66
CA TYR A 148 -0.93 17.26 2.38
C TYR A 148 -0.58 17.24 0.89
N PRO A 149 -0.17 18.36 0.27
CA PRO A 149 0.29 18.39 -1.12
C PRO A 149 1.47 17.44 -1.33
N TYR A 150 1.57 16.84 -2.51
CA TYR A 150 2.69 15.96 -2.85
C TYR A 150 3.34 16.33 -4.18
N ALA A 151 2.57 16.40 -5.23
CA ALA A 151 3.04 16.73 -6.57
C ALA A 151 2.49 18.09 -7.02
N ASP A 152 3.32 18.84 -7.72
CA ASP A 152 2.89 20.05 -8.42
C ASP A 152 2.03 19.64 -9.63
N PRO A 153 0.76 20.11 -9.72
CA PRO A 153 -0.14 19.72 -10.79
C PRO A 153 0.27 20.30 -12.17
N GLU A 154 1.11 21.35 -12.21
CA GLU A 154 1.56 21.96 -13.45
C GLU A 154 2.80 21.29 -14.01
N THR A 155 3.76 20.95 -13.17
CA THR A 155 5.03 20.35 -13.58
C THR A 155 5.02 18.83 -13.50
N GLY A 156 4.17 18.24 -12.66
CA GLY A 156 4.15 16.80 -12.38
C GLY A 156 5.37 16.34 -11.57
N GLU A 157 6.08 17.24 -10.91
CA GLU A 157 7.23 16.94 -10.06
C GLU A 157 6.86 16.99 -8.58
N LEU A 158 7.75 16.50 -7.72
CA LEU A 158 7.59 16.60 -6.26
C LEU A 158 7.63 18.06 -5.81
N ASP A 159 6.58 18.55 -5.17
CA ASP A 159 6.62 19.81 -4.44
C ASP A 159 6.98 19.56 -2.96
N LEU A 160 8.25 19.34 -2.71
CA LEU A 160 8.74 19.08 -1.35
C LEU A 160 8.43 20.23 -0.38
N ALA A 161 8.47 21.47 -0.84
CA ALA A 161 8.20 22.63 0.00
C ALA A 161 6.73 22.68 0.43
N ALA A 162 5.81 22.48 -0.50
CA ALA A 162 4.38 22.43 -0.19
C ALA A 162 4.03 21.18 0.65
N MET A 163 4.67 20.04 0.37
CA MET A 163 4.51 18.83 1.17
C MET A 163 4.89 19.06 2.64
N LEU A 164 6.06 19.59 2.90
CA LEU A 164 6.52 19.86 4.26
C LEU A 164 5.62 20.89 4.95
N ALA A 165 5.27 22.00 4.28
CA ALA A 165 4.34 23.00 4.83
C ALA A 165 2.93 22.42 5.08
N GLY A 166 2.53 21.42 4.32
CA GLY A 166 1.29 20.67 4.54
C GLY A 166 1.37 19.81 5.81
N ILE A 167 2.45 19.04 5.95
CA ILE A 167 2.69 18.14 7.10
C ILE A 167 2.89 18.92 8.40
N GLU A 168 3.47 20.12 8.36
CA GLU A 168 3.61 20.99 9.53
C GLU A 168 2.28 21.43 10.17
N LYS A 169 1.17 21.28 9.46
CA LYS A 169 -0.19 21.52 9.99
C LYS A 169 -0.70 20.36 10.86
N ALA A 170 -0.04 19.21 10.82
CA ALA A 170 -0.41 18.07 11.65
C ALA A 170 -0.15 18.39 13.13
N GLU A 171 -1.10 17.99 13.97
CA GLU A 171 -1.00 18.18 15.40
C GLU A 171 -0.27 17.00 16.06
N ARG A 172 0.24 17.25 17.26
CA ARG A 172 0.87 16.18 18.05
C ARG A 172 -0.14 15.06 18.33
N GLY A 173 0.15 13.86 17.86
CA GLY A 173 -0.71 12.69 18.00
C GLY A 173 -1.48 12.33 16.73
N ASP A 174 -1.39 13.14 15.69
CA ASP A 174 -1.87 12.76 14.37
C ASP A 174 -0.99 11.65 13.76
N GLY A 175 -1.61 10.86 12.89
CA GLY A 175 -0.91 9.89 12.05
C GLY A 175 -0.57 10.50 10.69
N ILE A 176 0.52 10.04 10.06
CA ILE A 176 0.89 10.43 8.71
C ILE A 176 1.20 9.16 7.92
N ILE A 177 0.59 9.02 6.74
CA ILE A 177 0.94 7.99 5.77
C ILE A 177 1.87 8.60 4.73
N ILE A 178 3.11 8.11 4.69
CA ILE A 178 4.11 8.50 3.70
C ILE A 178 4.36 7.28 2.82
N GLN A 179 4.33 7.46 1.50
CA GLN A 179 4.72 6.45 0.55
C GLN A 179 6.20 6.64 0.24
N GLY A 180 7.01 5.62 0.51
CA GLY A 180 8.44 5.63 0.20
C GLY A 180 8.68 5.51 -1.32
N PRO A 181 9.32 4.46 -1.84
CA PRO A 181 9.50 4.30 -3.28
C PRO A 181 8.18 4.00 -4.00
N CYS A 182 8.10 4.42 -5.27
CA CYS A 182 6.98 4.16 -6.17
C CYS A 182 5.64 4.74 -5.66
N HIS A 183 5.62 6.01 -5.34
CA HIS A 183 4.41 6.69 -4.86
C HIS A 183 3.20 6.46 -5.79
N ASN A 184 2.11 5.96 -5.24
CA ASN A 184 0.88 5.68 -5.98
C ASN A 184 -0.13 6.85 -5.80
N PRO A 185 -0.58 7.56 -6.87
CA PRO A 185 -0.47 7.17 -8.29
C PRO A 185 0.66 7.86 -9.08
N THR A 186 1.45 8.74 -8.49
CA THR A 186 2.33 9.64 -9.26
C THR A 186 3.59 8.96 -9.81
N GLY A 187 4.09 7.91 -9.16
CA GLY A 187 5.37 7.31 -9.49
C GLY A 187 6.59 8.19 -9.12
N ILE A 188 6.37 9.29 -8.41
CA ILE A 188 7.40 10.24 -8.01
C ILE A 188 7.93 9.84 -6.64
N ASP A 189 9.22 9.61 -6.53
CA ASP A 189 9.88 9.25 -5.25
C ASP A 189 10.29 10.51 -4.47
N LEU A 190 10.45 10.33 -3.13
CA LEU A 190 10.94 11.35 -2.21
C LEU A 190 12.44 11.59 -2.35
#